data_2102b1525f4647dcd94753f34391bea7
#
_entry.id   2102b1525f4647dcd94753f34391bea7
#
_cell.length_a   1.000
_cell.length_b   1.000
_cell.length_c   1.000
_cell.angle_alpha   90.00
_cell.angle_beta   90.00
_cell.angle_gamma   90.00
#
_symmetry.space_group_name_H-M   'P 1'
#
loop_
_entity.id
_entity.type
_entity.pdbx_description
1 polymer ?
#
loop_
_entity_poly.entity_id
_entity_poly.type
_entity_poly.pdbx_seq_one_letter_code
_entity_poly.pdbx_strand_id
1 'polypeptide(L)'
;MSGERGGFVASSGPFTDLDPVRWAHSNPQLFFRGGEVDAYQLLSWVLADVLVFGQGGCFVEQEGDWWLVASNRDWLRTKAHSVEQLFQRVVAEPRHGGHSMRAELLVAAYCRDIFTTTRAAEQAIKGSRPAASLVDSVFNDAWVERALFFRL
;
A
#
# COMPACT_ATOMS: atom_id res chain seq x y z
N MET A 1 51.12 -18.02 -21.91
CA MET A 1 50.18 -18.47 -20.88
C MET A 1 49.00 -17.52 -20.88
N SER A 2 47.94 -17.91 -21.58
CA SER A 2 46.71 -17.13 -21.70
C SER A 2 45.76 -17.60 -20.63
N GLY A 3 45.50 -16.75 -19.63
CA GLY A 3 44.51 -17.01 -18.61
C GLY A 3 43.14 -16.54 -19.09
N GLU A 4 42.28 -17.45 -19.48
CA GLU A 4 40.87 -17.22 -19.73
C GLU A 4 40.18 -16.86 -18.40
N ARG A 5 39.77 -15.61 -18.26
CA ARG A 5 38.81 -15.20 -17.21
C ARG A 5 37.43 -15.62 -17.67
N GLY A 6 36.98 -16.75 -17.15
CA GLY A 6 35.62 -17.16 -17.28
C GLY A 6 34.65 -16.09 -16.71
N GLY A 7 34.00 -15.36 -17.60
CA GLY A 7 32.94 -14.45 -17.24
C GLY A 7 31.79 -15.25 -16.67
N PHE A 8 31.46 -14.97 -15.40
CA PHE A 8 30.25 -15.49 -14.77
C PHE A 8 29.07 -14.81 -15.46
N VAL A 9 28.46 -15.48 -16.44
CA VAL A 9 27.18 -15.06 -17.00
C VAL A 9 26.15 -15.43 -15.96
N ALA A 10 25.70 -14.44 -15.21
CA ALA A 10 24.52 -14.61 -14.37
C ALA A 10 23.36 -15.01 -15.28
N SER A 11 22.97 -16.27 -15.26
CA SER A 11 21.75 -16.73 -15.91
C SER A 11 20.61 -15.98 -15.24
N SER A 12 19.88 -15.18 -16.00
CA SER A 12 18.58 -14.66 -15.62
C SER A 12 17.66 -15.85 -15.42
N GLY A 13 17.62 -16.37 -14.19
CA GLY A 13 16.74 -17.47 -13.80
C GLY A 13 15.28 -17.02 -13.82
N PRO A 14 14.34 -17.94 -13.68
CA PRO A 14 12.88 -17.73 -13.83
C PRO A 14 12.22 -16.80 -12.79
N PHE A 15 12.98 -16.01 -12.06
CA PHE A 15 12.48 -15.09 -11.03
C PHE A 15 12.15 -13.67 -11.53
N THR A 16 12.29 -13.40 -12.83
CA THR A 16 12.07 -12.07 -13.40
C THR A 16 10.62 -11.65 -13.55
N ASP A 17 9.64 -12.57 -13.40
CA ASP A 17 8.21 -12.31 -13.60
C ASP A 17 7.34 -12.58 -12.36
N LEU A 18 7.90 -12.46 -11.16
CA LEU A 18 7.10 -12.64 -9.95
C LEU A 18 6.26 -11.37 -9.72
N ASP A 19 4.96 -11.48 -9.94
CA ASP A 19 4.00 -10.45 -9.55
C ASP A 19 3.91 -10.40 -8.01
N PRO A 20 4.41 -9.35 -7.36
CA PRO A 20 4.45 -9.30 -5.90
C PRO A 20 3.07 -9.27 -5.25
N VAL A 21 2.08 -8.67 -5.91
CA VAL A 21 0.68 -8.63 -5.42
C VAL A 21 0.09 -10.04 -5.42
N ARG A 22 0.25 -10.77 -6.51
CA ARG A 22 -0.21 -12.15 -6.63
C ARG A 22 0.52 -13.08 -5.67
N TRP A 23 1.83 -12.88 -5.51
CA TRP A 23 2.61 -13.66 -4.55
C TRP A 23 2.14 -13.42 -3.11
N ALA A 24 1.96 -12.16 -2.70
CA ALA A 24 1.43 -11.82 -1.39
C ALA A 24 0.03 -12.42 -1.17
N HIS A 25 -0.86 -12.28 -2.15
CA HIS A 25 -2.22 -12.85 -2.09
C HIS A 25 -2.22 -14.37 -1.86
N SER A 26 -1.26 -15.08 -2.43
CA SER A 26 -1.14 -16.55 -2.31
C SER A 26 -0.48 -17.00 -1.00
N ASN A 27 0.03 -16.10 -0.19
CA ASN A 27 0.79 -16.40 1.03
C ASN A 27 0.32 -15.62 2.27
N PRO A 28 -0.99 -15.65 2.61
CA PRO A 28 -1.51 -14.88 3.75
C PRO A 28 -0.88 -15.28 5.09
N GLN A 29 -0.42 -16.52 5.22
CA GLN A 29 0.26 -17.02 6.42
C GLN A 29 1.58 -16.31 6.75
N LEU A 30 2.17 -15.61 5.77
CA LEU A 30 3.38 -14.81 5.99
C LEU A 30 3.08 -13.43 6.61
N PHE A 31 1.84 -12.97 6.46
CA PHE A 31 1.46 -11.61 6.82
C PHE A 31 0.44 -11.58 7.98
N PHE A 32 -0.49 -12.52 8.02
CA PHE A 32 -1.56 -12.51 9.01
C PHE A 32 -1.33 -13.55 10.09
N ARG A 33 -1.56 -13.15 11.33
CA ARG A 33 -1.54 -14.07 12.46
C ARG A 33 -2.63 -15.13 12.28
N GLY A 34 -2.24 -16.40 12.31
CA GLY A 34 -3.18 -17.49 12.04
C GLY A 34 -3.40 -17.83 10.57
N GLY A 35 -2.78 -17.10 9.63
CA GLY A 35 -2.82 -17.40 8.19
C GLY A 35 -4.10 -16.97 7.48
N GLU A 36 -5.02 -16.32 8.16
CA GLU A 36 -6.27 -15.80 7.59
C GLU A 36 -6.23 -14.27 7.50
N VAL A 37 -6.80 -13.74 6.42
CA VAL A 37 -6.86 -12.29 6.19
C VAL A 37 -7.70 -11.63 7.26
N ASP A 38 -7.12 -10.65 7.94
CA ASP A 38 -7.75 -9.88 9.00
C ASP A 38 -7.73 -8.39 8.66
N ALA A 39 -8.92 -7.80 8.55
CA ALA A 39 -9.09 -6.40 8.21
C ALA A 39 -8.43 -5.46 9.23
N TYR A 40 -8.46 -5.80 10.52
CA TYR A 40 -7.86 -4.97 11.57
C TYR A 40 -6.34 -5.02 11.55
N GLN A 41 -5.76 -6.18 11.24
CA GLN A 41 -4.31 -6.28 11.05
C GLN A 41 -3.87 -5.48 9.82
N LEU A 42 -4.61 -5.60 8.71
CA LEU A 42 -4.33 -4.82 7.50
C LEU A 42 -4.42 -3.31 7.79
N LEU A 43 -5.48 -2.89 8.47
CA LEU A 43 -5.68 -1.51 8.89
C LEU A 43 -4.52 -1.02 9.79
N SER A 44 -4.06 -1.84 10.73
CA SER A 44 -2.97 -1.46 11.63
C SER A 44 -1.66 -1.21 10.87
N TRP A 45 -1.37 -1.96 9.82
CA TRP A 45 -0.19 -1.70 8.97
C TRP A 45 -0.32 -0.43 8.15
N VAL A 46 -1.52 -0.17 7.59
CA VAL A 46 -1.79 1.10 6.90
C VAL A 46 -1.61 2.27 7.86
N LEU A 47 -2.15 2.19 9.07
CA LEU A 47 -1.99 3.24 10.08
C LEU A 47 -0.54 3.44 10.50
N ALA A 48 0.23 2.37 10.63
CA ALA A 48 1.66 2.47 10.92
C ALA A 48 2.39 3.26 9.81
N ASP A 49 2.09 3.01 8.55
CA ASP A 49 2.66 3.74 7.42
C ASP A 49 2.23 5.21 7.42
N VAL A 50 0.95 5.50 7.67
CA VAL A 50 0.43 6.87 7.76
C VAL A 50 1.19 7.67 8.83
N LEU A 51 1.39 7.07 10.01
CA LEU A 51 2.07 7.73 11.12
C LEU A 51 3.57 7.91 10.88
N VAL A 52 4.22 6.90 10.30
CA VAL A 52 5.67 6.94 10.08
C VAL A 52 6.04 7.84 8.91
N PHE A 53 5.37 7.71 7.77
CA PHE A 53 5.72 8.46 6.56
C PHE A 53 4.99 9.80 6.46
N GLY A 54 3.77 9.88 6.95
CA GLY A 54 3.00 11.11 6.99
C GLY A 54 3.48 12.06 8.09
N GLN A 55 3.84 11.54 9.26
CA GLN A 55 4.25 12.33 10.43
C GLN A 55 3.20 13.37 10.86
N GLY A 56 1.93 13.04 10.67
CA GLY A 56 0.81 13.91 10.97
C GLY A 56 -0.29 13.21 11.75
N GLY A 57 -1.42 13.89 11.88
CA GLY A 57 -2.64 13.31 12.42
C GLY A 57 -3.34 12.41 11.41
N CYS A 58 -4.08 11.44 11.91
CA CYS A 58 -4.95 10.60 11.08
C CYS A 58 -6.23 10.24 11.82
N PHE A 59 -7.25 9.86 11.08
CA PHE A 59 -8.44 9.21 11.63
C PHE A 59 -8.84 8.02 10.77
N VAL A 60 -9.62 7.13 11.36
CA VAL A 60 -10.16 5.93 10.73
C VAL A 60 -11.66 5.92 10.90
N GLU A 61 -12.37 5.61 9.84
CA GLU A 61 -13.80 5.35 9.84
C GLU A 61 -14.12 4.06 9.10
N GLN A 62 -15.25 3.47 9.44
CA GLN A 62 -15.83 2.38 8.69
C GLN A 62 -17.27 2.74 8.33
N GLU A 63 -17.59 2.69 7.04
CA GLU A 63 -18.94 2.87 6.53
C GLU A 63 -19.32 1.70 5.63
N GLY A 64 -20.26 0.87 6.12
CA GLY A 64 -20.54 -0.43 5.50
C GLY A 64 -19.29 -1.32 5.53
N ASP A 65 -18.89 -1.81 4.37
CA ASP A 65 -17.65 -2.60 4.17
C ASP A 65 -16.45 -1.75 3.77
N TRP A 66 -16.60 -0.44 3.62
CA TRP A 66 -15.50 0.45 3.36
C TRP A 66 -14.75 0.85 4.63
N TRP A 67 -13.45 0.67 4.60
CA TRP A 67 -12.52 1.29 5.54
C TRP A 67 -11.98 2.57 4.93
N LEU A 68 -11.92 3.60 5.75
CA LEU A 68 -11.37 4.91 5.42
C LEU A 68 -10.24 5.22 6.37
N VAL A 69 -9.09 5.58 5.81
CA VAL A 69 -7.98 6.18 6.54
C VAL A 69 -7.69 7.53 5.92
N ALA A 70 -7.74 8.58 6.72
CA ALA A 70 -7.46 9.94 6.27
C ALA A 70 -6.38 10.59 7.14
N SER A 71 -5.58 11.46 6.52
CA SER A 71 -4.49 12.16 7.19
C SER A 71 -4.34 13.59 6.68
N ASN A 72 -3.80 14.45 7.54
CA ASN A 72 -3.40 15.81 7.17
C ASN A 72 -2.03 15.86 6.48
N ARG A 73 -1.49 14.72 6.11
CA ARG A 73 -0.27 14.57 5.33
C ARG A 73 -0.49 13.58 4.21
N ASP A 74 0.12 13.83 3.06
CA ASP A 74 0.09 12.91 1.93
C ASP A 74 1.20 11.86 2.06
N TRP A 75 0.94 10.79 2.83
CA TRP A 75 1.89 9.70 3.04
C TRP A 75 2.12 8.83 1.81
N LEU A 76 1.24 8.91 0.80
CA LEU A 76 1.39 8.20 -0.46
C LEU A 76 2.24 8.96 -1.48
N ARG A 77 2.55 10.21 -1.19
CA ARG A 77 3.43 11.03 -2.04
C ARG A 77 4.88 10.74 -1.73
N THR A 78 5.57 10.12 -2.67
CA THR A 78 7.00 9.83 -2.57
C THR A 78 7.76 10.42 -3.75
N LYS A 79 9.08 10.61 -3.61
CA LYS A 79 9.94 11.10 -4.69
C LYS A 79 10.26 10.01 -5.71
N ALA A 80 10.30 8.75 -5.27
CA ALA A 80 10.81 7.63 -6.06
C ALA A 80 9.71 6.83 -6.76
N HIS A 81 8.47 6.88 -6.27
CA HIS A 81 7.38 6.05 -6.74
C HIS A 81 6.11 6.86 -6.92
N SER A 82 5.34 6.56 -7.97
CA SER A 82 3.96 7.02 -8.09
C SER A 82 3.07 6.30 -7.08
N VAL A 83 1.89 6.85 -6.80
CA VAL A 83 0.91 6.20 -5.92
C VAL A 83 0.58 4.79 -6.40
N GLU A 84 0.35 4.60 -7.69
CA GLU A 84 0.08 3.26 -8.28
C GLU A 84 1.22 2.28 -8.03
N GLN A 85 2.47 2.72 -8.17
CA GLN A 85 3.63 1.86 -7.95
C GLN A 85 3.74 1.36 -6.51
N LEU A 86 3.28 2.14 -5.51
CA LEU A 86 3.24 1.70 -4.12
C LEU A 86 2.33 0.48 -3.93
N PHE A 87 1.25 0.39 -4.69
CA PHE A 87 0.31 -0.74 -4.64
C PHE A 87 0.73 -1.94 -5.53
N GLN A 88 1.73 -1.77 -6.38
CA GLN A 88 2.15 -2.81 -7.33
C GLN A 88 3.50 -3.43 -7.00
N ARG A 89 4.29 -2.81 -6.14
CA ARG A 89 5.68 -3.19 -5.90
C ARG A 89 5.97 -3.36 -4.41
N VAL A 90 6.95 -4.21 -4.12
CA VAL A 90 7.58 -4.21 -2.79
C VAL A 90 8.43 -2.95 -2.68
N VAL A 91 8.01 -2.03 -1.83
CA VAL A 91 8.77 -0.83 -1.53
C VAL A 91 9.31 -0.97 -0.11
N ALA A 92 10.63 -1.10 0.00
CA ALA A 92 11.31 -1.13 1.27
C ALA A 92 11.61 0.29 1.73
N GLU A 93 11.20 0.59 2.96
CA GLU A 93 11.47 1.86 3.59
C GLU A 93 12.32 1.64 4.84
N PRO A 94 13.39 2.42 5.05
CA PRO A 94 14.19 2.30 6.27
C PRO A 94 13.37 2.79 7.47
N ARG A 95 13.26 1.94 8.49
CA ARG A 95 12.66 2.28 9.79
C ARG A 95 13.66 1.94 10.87
N HIS A 96 13.99 2.85 11.77
CA HIS A 96 14.71 2.67 13.04
C HIS A 96 15.63 1.42 13.10
N GLY A 97 16.61 1.32 12.21
CA GLY A 97 17.57 0.22 12.17
C GLY A 97 17.14 -1.04 11.42
N GLY A 98 16.00 -1.03 10.74
CA GLY A 98 15.51 -2.12 9.88
C GLY A 98 14.86 -1.62 8.61
N HIS A 99 14.61 -2.53 7.68
CA HIS A 99 13.79 -2.28 6.50
C HIS A 99 12.42 -2.90 6.70
N SER A 100 11.38 -2.15 6.39
CA SER A 100 9.98 -2.60 6.46
C SER A 100 9.36 -2.41 5.09
N MET A 101 8.54 -3.35 4.68
CA MET A 101 7.76 -3.23 3.48
C MET A 101 6.58 -2.29 3.73
N ARG A 102 6.25 -1.44 2.78
CA ARG A 102 5.06 -0.60 2.82
C ARG A 102 3.79 -1.43 2.71
N ALA A 103 2.75 -1.01 3.43
CA ALA A 103 1.49 -1.74 3.55
C ALA A 103 0.64 -1.71 2.28
N GLU A 104 0.85 -0.77 1.37
CA GLU A 104 0.03 -0.58 0.18
C GLU A 104 -0.01 -1.83 -0.69
N LEU A 105 1.10 -2.57 -0.79
CA LEU A 105 1.14 -3.84 -1.50
C LEU A 105 0.19 -4.88 -0.89
N LEU A 106 0.09 -4.94 0.43
CA LEU A 106 -0.81 -5.86 1.12
C LEU A 106 -2.28 -5.44 0.94
N VAL A 107 -2.56 -4.14 0.94
CA VAL A 107 -3.88 -3.63 0.58
C VAL A 107 -4.26 -4.08 -0.83
N ALA A 108 -3.34 -3.95 -1.79
CA ALA A 108 -3.57 -4.41 -3.17
C ALA A 108 -3.77 -5.92 -3.27
N ALA A 109 -3.07 -6.70 -2.46
CA ALA A 109 -3.15 -8.15 -2.48
C ALA A 109 -4.49 -8.69 -1.93
N TYR A 110 -5.03 -8.04 -0.89
CA TYR A 110 -6.15 -8.61 -0.13
C TYR A 110 -7.46 -7.83 -0.26
N CYS A 111 -7.44 -6.59 -0.74
CA CYS A 111 -8.66 -5.82 -0.95
C CYS A 111 -9.18 -5.97 -2.38
N ARG A 112 -10.49 -6.06 -2.52
CA ARG A 112 -11.17 -6.10 -3.83
C ARG A 112 -11.30 -4.73 -4.46
N ASP A 113 -11.47 -3.69 -3.64
CA ASP A 113 -11.64 -2.31 -4.07
C ASP A 113 -10.72 -1.39 -3.29
N ILE A 114 -10.05 -0.49 -4.00
CA ILE A 114 -9.09 0.46 -3.44
C ILE A 114 -9.22 1.78 -4.21
N PHE A 115 -9.45 2.85 -3.46
CA PHE A 115 -9.59 4.19 -3.99
C PHE A 115 -8.84 5.17 -3.10
N THR A 116 -8.15 6.13 -3.69
CA THR A 116 -7.48 7.18 -2.93
C THR A 116 -7.77 8.55 -3.53
N THR A 117 -7.77 9.56 -2.69
CA THR A 117 -8.06 10.93 -3.10
C THR A 117 -7.30 11.96 -2.28
N THR A 118 -7.01 13.06 -2.93
CA THR A 118 -6.62 14.34 -2.33
C THR A 118 -7.67 15.38 -2.71
N ARG A 119 -7.54 16.62 -2.22
CA ARG A 119 -8.40 17.72 -2.69
C ARG A 119 -8.27 18.01 -4.17
N ALA A 120 -7.12 17.69 -4.77
CA ALA A 120 -6.82 18.00 -6.17
C ALA A 120 -7.12 16.87 -7.14
N ALA A 121 -7.08 15.61 -6.69
CA ALA A 121 -7.15 14.46 -7.59
C ALA A 121 -7.74 13.22 -6.91
N GLU A 122 -8.53 12.49 -7.66
CA GLU A 122 -9.06 11.16 -7.30
C GLU A 122 -8.38 10.08 -8.13
N GLN A 123 -8.16 8.92 -7.53
CA GLN A 123 -7.52 7.80 -8.21
C GLN A 123 -8.13 6.47 -7.78
N ALA A 124 -8.72 5.74 -8.72
CA ALA A 124 -9.10 4.35 -8.53
C ALA A 124 -7.86 3.46 -8.74
N ILE A 125 -7.46 2.76 -7.70
CA ILE A 125 -6.32 1.83 -7.75
C ILE A 125 -6.79 0.45 -8.20
N LYS A 126 -7.92 -0.01 -7.66
CA LYS A 126 -8.48 -1.34 -7.95
C LYS A 126 -9.98 -1.34 -7.73
N GLY A 127 -10.71 -2.00 -8.62
CA GLY A 127 -12.15 -2.23 -8.46
C GLY A 127 -13.00 -0.97 -8.51
N SER A 128 -14.05 -0.94 -7.69
CA SER A 128 -15.04 0.14 -7.66
C SER A 128 -14.63 1.29 -6.75
N ARG A 129 -15.15 2.48 -7.02
CA ARG A 129 -14.99 3.63 -6.12
C ARG A 129 -16.09 3.65 -5.04
N PRO A 130 -15.85 4.25 -3.88
CA PRO A 130 -16.90 4.49 -2.89
C PRO A 130 -17.96 5.47 -3.42
N ALA A 131 -19.10 5.56 -2.74
CA ALA A 131 -20.13 6.55 -3.04
C ALA A 131 -19.54 7.98 -2.97
N ALA A 132 -19.95 8.85 -3.90
CA ALA A 132 -19.46 10.22 -3.95
C ALA A 132 -19.70 10.98 -2.64
N SER A 133 -20.83 10.75 -1.99
CA SER A 133 -21.17 11.34 -0.68
C SER A 133 -20.15 10.97 0.41
N LEU A 134 -19.66 9.73 0.41
CA LEU A 134 -18.63 9.28 1.36
C LEU A 134 -17.28 9.96 1.06
N VAL A 135 -16.89 10.03 -0.20
CA VAL A 135 -15.65 10.71 -0.62
C VAL A 135 -15.70 12.19 -0.28
N ASP A 136 -16.80 12.86 -0.57
CA ASP A 136 -16.98 14.29 -0.32
C ASP A 136 -16.99 14.61 1.19
N SER A 137 -17.58 13.74 2.01
CA SER A 137 -17.67 13.94 3.46
C SER A 137 -16.31 14.05 4.14
N VAL A 138 -15.29 13.35 3.63
CA VAL A 138 -13.94 13.37 4.19
C VAL A 138 -13.31 14.76 4.13
N PHE A 139 -13.55 15.49 3.06
CA PHE A 139 -13.00 16.82 2.85
C PHE A 139 -13.82 17.96 3.45
N ASN A 140 -14.94 17.65 4.12
CA ASN A 140 -15.60 18.60 5.01
C ASN A 140 -14.66 19.02 6.15
N ASP A 141 -13.76 18.14 6.56
CA ASP A 141 -12.66 18.48 7.46
C ASP A 141 -11.53 19.14 6.68
N ALA A 142 -11.33 20.44 6.92
CA ALA A 142 -10.35 21.25 6.21
C ALA A 142 -8.88 20.78 6.37
N TRP A 143 -8.60 20.00 7.42
CA TRP A 143 -7.26 19.53 7.69
C TRP A 143 -6.86 18.28 6.89
N VAL A 144 -7.79 17.56 6.27
CA VAL A 144 -7.47 16.35 5.49
C VAL A 144 -6.75 16.72 4.19
N GLU A 145 -5.63 16.08 3.95
CA GLU A 145 -4.85 16.20 2.71
C GLU A 145 -4.98 14.96 1.82
N ARG A 146 -4.95 13.75 2.40
CA ARG A 146 -5.06 12.46 1.73
C ARG A 146 -6.06 11.56 2.43
N ALA A 147 -6.85 10.83 1.64
CA ALA A 147 -7.69 9.73 2.11
C ALA A 147 -7.46 8.47 1.27
N LEU A 148 -7.49 7.33 1.93
CA LEU A 148 -7.44 5.99 1.33
C LEU A 148 -8.69 5.22 1.76
N PHE A 149 -9.41 4.70 0.78
CA PHE A 149 -10.58 3.85 0.95
C PHE A 149 -10.26 2.45 0.46
N PHE A 150 -10.60 1.45 1.23
CA PHE A 150 -10.45 0.06 0.81
C PHE A 150 -11.51 -0.83 1.43
N ARG A 151 -11.80 -1.95 0.78
CA ARG A 151 -12.66 -3.02 1.30
C ARG A 151 -12.17 -4.39 0.83
N LEU A 152 -12.31 -5.38 1.69
CA LEU A 152 -11.96 -6.78 1.44
C LEU A 152 -12.97 -7.48 0.52
#